data_91d34300900f9d18a9994d520c2608b1
#
_entry.id   91d34300900f9d18a9994d520c2608b1
#
_cell.length_a   1.000
_cell.length_b   1.000
_cell.length_c   1.000
_cell.angle_alpha   90.00
_cell.angle_beta   90.00
_cell.angle_gamma   90.00
#
_symmetry.space_group_name_H-M   'P 1'
#
loop_
_entity.id
_entity.type
_entity.pdbx_description
1 polymer ?
#
loop_
_entity_poly.entity_id
_entity_poly.type
_entity_poly.pdbx_seq_one_letter_code
_entity_poly.pdbx_strand_id
1 'polypeptide(L)'
;AYAQIVQEKYLVRQLMDVAKDILQDAGDEPDADLLLENAEQRIYEIRSGRDSSALTPLSSSMVETLTNLQKISGPDADKYKGIPTGFRLLDTVLTGLGRGDLIILAARPGMGKTSFALNIATRVAMQQKVPVAIFSLEMTKEQLTNRILSAEAGIDSQAFRTGALRAEDWEYLALATEKLHDAPIYM
;
A
#
# COMPACT_ATOMS: atom_id res chain seq x y z
N ALA A 1 -25.62 22.70 16.28
CA ALA A 1 -25.93 21.80 17.41
C ALA A 1 -27.05 20.80 17.06
N TYR A 2 -28.29 21.24 16.71
CA TYR A 2 -29.41 20.31 16.45
C TYR A 2 -29.19 19.37 15.26
N ALA A 3 -28.66 19.85 14.15
CA ALA A 3 -28.39 19.03 12.96
C ALA A 3 -27.40 17.90 13.27
N GLN A 4 -26.42 18.16 14.11
CA GLN A 4 -25.42 17.18 14.51
C GLN A 4 -26.03 16.07 15.40
N ILE A 5 -26.91 16.45 16.32
CA ILE A 5 -27.64 15.47 17.16
C ILE A 5 -28.56 14.59 16.30
N VAL A 6 -29.25 15.18 15.34
CA VAL A 6 -30.12 14.41 14.40
C VAL A 6 -29.27 13.43 13.59
N GLN A 7 -28.12 13.87 13.10
CA GLN A 7 -27.22 13.04 12.31
C GLN A 7 -26.63 11.89 13.13
N GLU A 8 -26.23 12.13 14.38
CA GLU A 8 -25.76 11.08 15.29
C GLU A 8 -26.86 10.05 15.57
N LYS A 9 -28.09 10.51 15.86
CA LYS A 9 -29.23 9.61 16.08
C LYS A 9 -29.62 8.81 14.84
N TYR A 10 -29.50 9.41 13.67
CA TYR A 10 -29.72 8.73 12.39
C TYR A 10 -28.73 7.60 12.18
N LEU A 11 -27.44 7.85 12.43
CA LEU A 11 -26.39 6.82 12.31
C LEU A 11 -26.58 5.67 13.29
N VAL A 12 -26.95 6.00 14.54
CA VAL A 12 -27.26 4.95 15.54
C VAL A 12 -28.44 4.08 15.08
N ARG A 13 -29.47 4.69 14.49
CA ARG A 13 -30.61 3.93 13.94
C ARG A 13 -30.19 3.03 12.79
N GLN A 14 -29.44 3.56 11.83
CA GLN A 14 -28.92 2.75 10.71
C GLN A 14 -28.07 1.57 11.21
N LEU A 15 -27.21 1.82 12.19
CA LEU A 15 -26.41 0.76 12.78
C LEU A 15 -27.26 -0.30 13.48
N MET A 16 -28.33 0.12 14.18
CA MET A 16 -29.28 -0.80 14.82
C MET A 16 -30.05 -1.65 13.78
N ASP A 17 -30.42 -1.06 12.67
CA ASP A 17 -31.15 -1.77 11.60
C ASP A 17 -30.20 -2.78 10.91
N VAL A 18 -28.99 -2.39 10.56
CA VAL A 18 -27.98 -3.30 10.01
C VAL A 18 -27.63 -4.43 11.00
N ALA A 19 -27.56 -4.15 12.31
CA ALA A 19 -27.30 -5.18 13.30
C ALA A 19 -28.46 -6.22 13.40
N LYS A 20 -29.70 -5.79 13.22
CA LYS A 20 -30.86 -6.71 13.15
C LYS A 20 -30.80 -7.59 11.91
N ASP A 21 -30.45 -6.98 10.76
CA ASP A 21 -30.32 -7.73 9.50
C ASP A 21 -29.21 -8.79 9.62
N ILE A 22 -28.06 -8.44 10.21
CA ILE A 22 -26.96 -9.38 10.46
C ILE A 22 -27.40 -10.52 11.40
N LEU A 23 -28.18 -10.21 12.45
CA LEU A 23 -28.72 -11.22 13.35
C LEU A 23 -29.70 -12.17 12.67
N GLN A 24 -30.50 -11.65 11.73
CA GLN A 24 -31.41 -12.47 10.94
C GLN A 24 -30.65 -13.36 9.97
N ASP A 25 -29.70 -12.80 9.22
CA ASP A 25 -28.86 -13.53 8.28
C ASP A 25 -28.05 -14.62 8.98
N ALA A 26 -27.57 -14.39 10.21
CA ALA A 26 -26.87 -15.38 11.01
C ALA A 26 -27.74 -16.62 11.40
N GLY A 27 -29.04 -16.47 11.35
CA GLY A 27 -29.96 -17.60 11.55
C GLY A 27 -30.21 -18.42 10.28
N ASP A 28 -30.05 -17.82 9.11
CA ASP A 28 -30.45 -18.38 7.83
C ASP A 28 -29.22 -18.78 6.96
N GLU A 29 -28.06 -18.18 7.16
CA GLU A 29 -26.85 -18.42 6.36
C GLU A 29 -25.91 -19.43 7.03
N PRO A 30 -25.65 -20.59 6.39
CA PRO A 30 -24.76 -21.61 6.95
C PRO A 30 -23.26 -21.30 6.76
N ASP A 31 -22.88 -20.33 5.88
CA ASP A 31 -21.49 -19.99 5.58
C ASP A 31 -21.04 -18.76 6.39
N ALA A 32 -20.17 -19.00 7.36
CA ALA A 32 -19.65 -17.95 8.25
C ALA A 32 -18.81 -16.89 7.53
N ASP A 33 -18.06 -17.27 6.50
CA ASP A 33 -17.21 -16.34 5.75
C ASP A 33 -18.07 -15.40 4.91
N LEU A 34 -19.10 -15.91 4.25
CA LEU A 34 -20.07 -15.12 3.50
C LEU A 34 -20.87 -14.16 4.40
N LEU A 35 -21.26 -14.63 5.60
CA LEU A 35 -21.94 -13.80 6.59
C LEU A 35 -21.06 -12.64 7.06
N LEU A 36 -19.79 -12.90 7.33
CA LEU A 36 -18.82 -11.87 7.73
C LEU A 36 -18.60 -10.83 6.63
N GLU A 37 -18.41 -11.27 5.38
CA GLU A 37 -18.23 -10.37 4.23
C GLU A 37 -19.45 -9.45 4.05
N ASN A 38 -20.66 -10.00 4.10
CA ASN A 38 -21.89 -9.22 4.01
C ASN A 38 -22.04 -8.23 5.17
N ALA A 39 -21.71 -8.63 6.39
CA ALA A 39 -21.76 -7.76 7.57
C ALA A 39 -20.76 -6.60 7.45
N GLU A 40 -19.53 -6.88 7.06
CA GLU A 40 -18.48 -5.85 6.82
C GLU A 40 -18.92 -4.85 5.76
N GLN A 41 -19.47 -5.32 4.64
CA GLN A 41 -19.95 -4.46 3.57
C GLN A 41 -21.05 -3.52 4.02
N ARG A 42 -22.07 -4.01 4.72
CA ARG A 42 -23.19 -3.18 5.24
C ARG A 42 -22.71 -2.12 6.24
N ILE A 43 -21.77 -2.49 7.14
CA ILE A 43 -21.17 -1.53 8.09
C ILE A 43 -20.34 -0.49 7.34
N TYR A 44 -19.58 -0.90 6.32
CA TYR A 44 -18.81 0.01 5.48
C TYR A 44 -19.69 1.04 4.76
N GLU A 45 -20.85 0.63 4.24
CA GLU A 45 -21.80 1.52 3.57
C GLU A 45 -22.33 2.64 4.49
N ILE A 46 -22.61 2.34 5.77
CA ILE A 46 -22.97 3.35 6.77
C ILE A 46 -21.86 4.39 6.94
N ARG A 47 -20.60 3.93 6.86
CA ARG A 47 -19.43 4.77 7.05
C ARG A 47 -19.10 5.60 5.80
N SER A 48 -19.22 5.01 4.61
CA SER A 48 -18.94 5.66 3.31
C SER A 48 -19.94 6.75 2.96
N GLY A 49 -21.21 6.62 3.38
CA GLY A 49 -22.22 7.67 3.20
C GLY A 49 -21.90 8.97 3.95
N ARG A 50 -20.90 8.97 4.82
CA ARG A 50 -20.50 10.14 5.62
C ARG A 50 -19.49 11.04 4.90
N ASP A 51 -18.63 10.47 4.03
CA ASP A 51 -17.52 11.22 3.43
C ASP A 51 -17.83 11.78 2.02
N SER A 52 -18.95 11.37 1.40
CA SER A 52 -19.18 11.65 -0.02
C SER A 52 -19.97 12.93 -0.33
N SER A 53 -20.44 13.70 0.66
CA SER A 53 -21.39 14.80 0.39
C SER A 53 -20.99 16.20 0.84
N ALA A 54 -19.87 16.40 1.48
CA ALA A 54 -19.44 17.73 1.90
C ALA A 54 -18.57 18.39 0.81
N LEU A 55 -19.18 19.14 -0.10
CA LEU A 55 -18.44 20.06 -0.96
C LEU A 55 -17.70 21.06 -0.07
N THR A 56 -16.38 21.00 -0.10
CA THR A 56 -15.54 21.92 0.66
C THR A 56 -15.33 23.20 -0.13
N PRO A 57 -15.63 24.39 0.42
CA PRO A 57 -15.38 25.65 -0.25
C PRO A 57 -13.89 25.77 -0.65
N LEU A 58 -13.61 26.28 -1.84
CA LEU A 58 -12.25 26.49 -2.33
C LEU A 58 -11.40 27.31 -1.34
N SER A 59 -11.99 28.28 -0.66
CA SER A 59 -11.32 29.11 0.34
C SER A 59 -10.71 28.30 1.47
N SER A 60 -11.39 27.25 1.94
CA SER A 60 -10.87 26.37 2.98
C SER A 60 -9.70 25.53 2.48
N SER A 61 -9.82 24.97 1.26
CA SER A 61 -8.76 24.20 0.61
C SER A 61 -7.53 25.06 0.27
N MET A 62 -7.73 26.34 -0.07
CA MET A 62 -6.62 27.28 -0.32
C MET A 62 -5.76 27.51 0.92
N VAL A 63 -6.36 27.67 2.09
CA VAL A 63 -5.62 27.87 3.36
C VAL A 63 -4.78 26.63 3.67
N GLU A 64 -5.35 25.45 3.51
CA GLU A 64 -4.65 24.18 3.71
C GLU A 64 -3.49 24.02 2.72
N THR A 65 -3.72 24.32 1.44
CA THR A 65 -2.71 24.27 0.38
C THR A 65 -1.55 25.23 0.67
N LEU A 66 -1.82 26.47 1.06
CA LEU A 66 -0.79 27.46 1.43
C LEU A 66 0.03 26.98 2.62
N THR A 67 -0.62 26.41 3.63
CA THR A 67 0.06 25.83 4.81
C THR A 67 0.99 24.67 4.39
N ASN A 68 0.53 23.81 3.48
CA ASN A 68 1.34 22.71 2.97
C ASN A 68 2.52 23.20 2.11
N LEU A 69 2.31 24.22 1.28
CA LEU A 69 3.37 24.86 0.50
C LEU A 69 4.45 25.48 1.41
N GLN A 70 4.05 26.15 2.49
CA GLN A 70 5.02 26.68 3.48
C GLN A 70 5.85 25.56 4.11
N LYS A 71 5.24 24.43 4.44
CA LYS A 71 5.94 23.26 4.99
C LYS A 71 6.94 22.66 4.00
N ILE A 72 6.53 22.52 2.72
CA ILE A 72 7.39 21.97 1.66
C ILE A 72 8.52 22.94 1.28
N SER A 73 8.33 24.25 1.47
CA SER A 73 9.36 25.26 1.21
C SER A 73 10.26 25.56 2.41
N GLY A 74 9.97 25.00 3.56
CA GLY A 74 10.70 25.21 4.82
C GLY A 74 11.93 24.31 4.96
N PRO A 75 12.67 24.47 6.07
CA PRO A 75 13.87 23.69 6.38
C PRO A 75 13.60 22.18 6.52
N ASP A 76 12.37 21.81 6.83
CA ASP A 76 11.89 20.43 6.95
C ASP A 76 11.22 19.89 5.68
N ALA A 77 11.46 20.50 4.52
CA ALA A 77 10.85 20.17 3.24
C ALA A 77 10.85 18.64 2.93
N ASP A 78 11.94 17.97 3.27
CA ASP A 78 12.09 16.52 3.00
C ASP A 78 11.09 15.64 3.74
N LYS A 79 10.56 16.09 4.88
CA LYS A 79 9.52 15.36 5.64
C LYS A 79 8.14 15.42 4.95
N TYR A 80 7.94 16.38 4.06
CA TYR A 80 6.66 16.63 3.37
C TYR A 80 6.69 16.23 1.89
N LYS A 81 7.85 15.85 1.36
CA LYS A 81 7.97 15.21 0.05
C LYS A 81 7.41 13.79 0.10
N GLY A 82 7.11 13.25 -1.07
CA GLY A 82 6.72 11.85 -1.19
C GLY A 82 7.85 10.89 -0.77
N ILE A 83 7.52 9.60 -0.66
CA ILE A 83 8.49 8.56 -0.31
C ILE A 83 9.47 8.40 -1.48
N PRO A 84 10.78 8.55 -1.29
CA PRO A 84 11.77 8.38 -2.35
C PRO A 84 11.76 6.95 -2.89
N THR A 85 11.79 6.80 -4.21
CA THR A 85 11.87 5.49 -4.89
C THR A 85 13.25 4.85 -4.79
N GLY A 86 14.28 5.65 -4.43
CA GLY A 86 15.67 5.27 -4.47
C GLY A 86 16.32 5.35 -5.85
N PHE A 87 15.58 5.82 -6.86
CA PHE A 87 16.10 6.16 -8.19
C PHE A 87 16.18 7.69 -8.33
N ARG A 88 17.37 8.26 -8.17
CA ARG A 88 17.58 9.71 -8.09
C ARG A 88 16.91 10.50 -9.22
N LEU A 89 17.04 10.08 -10.47
CA LEU A 89 16.43 10.77 -11.60
C LEU A 89 14.91 10.70 -11.57
N LEU A 90 14.37 9.56 -11.15
CA LEU A 90 12.92 9.38 -11.00
C LEU A 90 12.40 10.26 -9.86
N ASP A 91 13.10 10.26 -8.73
CA ASP A 91 12.74 11.08 -7.56
C ASP A 91 12.81 12.58 -7.86
N THR A 92 13.73 13.01 -8.74
CA THR A 92 13.77 14.41 -9.20
C THR A 92 12.52 14.81 -9.99
N VAL A 93 11.95 13.88 -10.77
CA VAL A 93 10.76 14.14 -11.59
C VAL A 93 9.48 14.00 -10.77
N LEU A 94 9.38 12.95 -9.95
CA LEU A 94 8.16 12.63 -9.17
C LEU A 94 8.09 13.38 -7.83
N THR A 95 9.21 13.92 -7.33
CA THR A 95 9.33 14.41 -5.94
C THR A 95 9.01 13.33 -4.89
N GLY A 96 9.25 12.06 -5.24
CA GLY A 96 8.87 10.88 -4.47
C GLY A 96 7.44 10.40 -4.75
N LEU A 97 7.05 9.30 -4.10
CA LEU A 97 5.71 8.72 -4.19
C LEU A 97 4.80 9.42 -3.18
N GLY A 98 3.80 10.16 -3.66
CA GLY A 98 2.88 10.93 -2.82
C GLY A 98 1.91 10.02 -2.05
N ARG A 99 1.48 10.48 -0.88
CA ARG A 99 0.47 9.76 -0.09
C ARG A 99 -0.88 9.84 -0.79
N GLY A 100 -1.50 8.68 -1.01
CA GLY A 100 -2.79 8.58 -1.69
C GLY A 100 -2.71 8.60 -3.21
N ASP A 101 -1.51 8.67 -3.81
CA ASP A 101 -1.33 8.63 -5.25
C ASP A 101 -1.55 7.22 -5.80
N LEU A 102 -2.23 7.13 -6.93
CA LEU A 102 -2.26 5.96 -7.78
C LEU A 102 -1.21 6.10 -8.88
N ILE A 103 -0.14 5.30 -8.81
CA ILE A 103 0.93 5.32 -9.78
C ILE A 103 0.85 4.10 -10.68
N ILE A 104 0.72 4.29 -11.99
CA ILE A 104 0.62 3.22 -12.96
C ILE A 104 1.95 3.03 -13.68
N LEU A 105 2.52 1.84 -13.54
CA LEU A 105 3.71 1.42 -14.27
C LEU A 105 3.33 0.50 -15.43
N ALA A 106 3.56 0.95 -16.66
CA ALA A 106 3.27 0.18 -17.86
C ALA A 106 4.56 -0.08 -18.66
N ALA A 107 4.66 -1.29 -19.22
CA ALA A 107 5.75 -1.68 -20.10
C ALA A 107 5.29 -2.85 -21.01
N ARG A 108 5.97 -3.02 -22.12
CA ARG A 108 5.78 -4.21 -22.97
C ARG A 108 6.16 -5.48 -22.19
N PRO A 109 5.57 -6.64 -22.52
CA PRO A 109 5.96 -7.92 -21.93
C PRO A 109 7.48 -8.14 -22.00
N GLY A 110 8.07 -8.67 -20.93
CA GLY A 110 9.51 -8.94 -20.87
C GLY A 110 10.43 -7.75 -20.58
N MET A 111 9.92 -6.52 -20.51
CA MET A 111 10.76 -5.31 -20.30
C MET A 111 11.13 -5.07 -18.83
N GLY A 112 10.82 -5.98 -17.94
CA GLY A 112 11.22 -5.88 -16.53
C GLY A 112 10.30 -5.04 -15.63
N LYS A 113 9.03 -4.82 -16.02
CA LYS A 113 8.02 -4.09 -15.21
C LYS A 113 8.00 -4.54 -13.74
N THR A 114 7.79 -5.83 -13.51
CA THR A 114 7.73 -6.39 -12.15
C THR A 114 9.04 -6.25 -11.41
N SER A 115 10.18 -6.48 -12.08
CA SER A 115 11.52 -6.32 -11.47
C SER A 115 11.76 -4.87 -11.04
N PHE A 116 11.35 -3.89 -11.84
CA PHE A 116 11.46 -2.49 -11.49
C PHE A 116 10.58 -2.12 -10.29
N ALA A 117 9.32 -2.59 -10.26
CA ALA A 117 8.42 -2.39 -9.12
C ALA A 117 8.98 -3.02 -7.83
N LEU A 118 9.51 -4.25 -7.90
CA LEU A 118 10.15 -4.92 -6.77
C LEU A 118 11.40 -4.16 -6.29
N ASN A 119 12.21 -3.62 -7.19
CA ASN A 119 13.37 -2.81 -6.82
C ASN A 119 12.97 -1.53 -6.07
N ILE A 120 11.90 -0.85 -6.50
CA ILE A 120 11.36 0.29 -5.74
C ILE A 120 10.89 -0.18 -4.37
N ALA A 121 10.07 -1.23 -4.30
CA ALA A 121 9.55 -1.80 -3.06
C ALA A 121 10.67 -2.14 -2.06
N THR A 122 11.71 -2.83 -2.53
CA THR A 122 12.87 -3.21 -1.72
C THR A 122 13.63 -2.00 -1.21
N ARG A 123 13.90 -1.02 -2.09
CA ARG A 123 14.62 0.21 -1.70
C ARG A 123 13.84 1.03 -0.69
N VAL A 124 12.53 1.21 -0.90
CA VAL A 124 11.64 1.91 0.04
C VAL A 124 11.67 1.21 1.40
N ALA A 125 11.49 -0.10 1.45
CA ALA A 125 11.49 -0.86 2.69
C ALA A 125 12.84 -0.81 3.40
N MET A 126 13.94 -0.99 2.67
CA MET A 126 15.29 -1.05 3.25
C MET A 126 15.84 0.31 3.67
N GLN A 127 15.68 1.34 2.81
CA GLN A 127 16.30 2.66 3.03
C GLN A 127 15.42 3.59 3.85
N GLN A 128 14.10 3.58 3.59
CA GLN A 128 13.16 4.47 4.26
C GLN A 128 12.46 3.80 5.47
N LYS A 129 12.63 2.48 5.64
CA LYS A 129 11.95 1.67 6.68
C LYS A 129 10.42 1.82 6.64
N VAL A 130 9.88 2.14 5.45
CA VAL A 130 8.43 2.24 5.23
C VAL A 130 7.88 0.86 4.90
N PRO A 131 6.82 0.40 5.57
CA PRO A 131 6.18 -0.88 5.25
C PRO A 131 5.63 -0.91 3.82
N VAL A 132 5.91 -2.00 3.10
CA VAL A 132 5.45 -2.21 1.73
C VAL A 132 4.65 -3.51 1.64
N ALA A 133 3.43 -3.43 1.12
CA ALA A 133 2.62 -4.60 0.80
C ALA A 133 2.63 -4.86 -0.71
N ILE A 134 2.87 -6.11 -1.11
CA ILE A 134 2.92 -6.54 -2.50
C ILE A 134 1.78 -7.53 -2.77
N PHE A 135 0.87 -7.17 -3.65
CA PHE A 135 -0.19 -8.05 -4.13
C PHE A 135 0.12 -8.49 -5.56
N SER A 136 0.18 -9.79 -5.80
CA SER A 136 0.50 -10.35 -7.12
C SER A 136 -0.53 -11.41 -7.52
N LEU A 137 -1.11 -11.22 -8.70
CA LEU A 137 -2.01 -12.20 -9.33
C LEU A 137 -1.30 -13.07 -10.37
N GLU A 138 -0.05 -12.73 -10.74
CA GLU A 138 0.72 -13.41 -11.79
C GLU A 138 1.81 -14.32 -11.23
N MET A 139 2.43 -13.91 -10.11
CA MET A 139 3.60 -14.58 -9.54
C MET A 139 3.34 -15.05 -8.11
N THR A 140 3.89 -16.21 -7.75
CA THR A 140 3.86 -16.72 -6.37
C THR A 140 4.80 -15.94 -5.46
N LYS A 141 4.55 -16.01 -4.14
CA LYS A 141 5.43 -15.41 -3.11
C LYS A 141 6.88 -15.86 -3.28
N GLU A 142 7.09 -17.15 -3.53
CA GLU A 142 8.41 -17.72 -3.73
C GLU A 142 9.13 -17.11 -4.94
N GLN A 143 8.43 -16.96 -6.06
CA GLN A 143 8.99 -16.32 -7.26
C GLN A 143 9.36 -14.86 -7.04
N LEU A 144 8.55 -14.12 -6.28
CA LEU A 144 8.83 -12.73 -5.91
C LEU A 144 10.05 -12.66 -4.98
N THR A 145 10.10 -13.51 -3.95
CA THR A 145 11.23 -13.60 -3.02
C THR A 145 12.53 -13.93 -3.76
N ASN A 146 12.51 -14.92 -4.67
CA ASN A 146 13.67 -15.28 -5.48
C ASN A 146 14.17 -14.11 -6.34
N ARG A 147 13.28 -13.30 -6.89
CA ARG A 147 13.65 -12.08 -7.66
C ARG A 147 14.28 -11.01 -6.77
N ILE A 148 13.74 -10.78 -5.58
CA ILE A 148 14.30 -9.82 -4.62
C ILE A 148 15.69 -10.28 -4.16
N LEU A 149 15.83 -11.53 -3.75
CA LEU A 149 17.11 -12.10 -3.32
C LEU A 149 18.16 -12.08 -4.44
N SER A 150 17.77 -12.50 -5.65
CA SER A 150 18.64 -12.47 -6.84
C SER A 150 19.14 -11.05 -7.14
N ALA A 151 18.26 -10.06 -7.07
CA ALA A 151 18.60 -8.66 -7.31
C ALA A 151 19.52 -8.07 -6.22
N GLU A 152 19.26 -8.38 -4.93
CA GLU A 152 20.06 -7.87 -3.82
C GLU A 152 21.42 -8.57 -3.71
N ALA A 153 21.47 -9.88 -4.01
CA ALA A 153 22.72 -10.65 -4.02
C ALA A 153 23.55 -10.43 -5.30
N GLY A 154 22.98 -9.81 -6.35
CA GLY A 154 23.64 -9.64 -7.64
C GLY A 154 23.86 -10.95 -8.41
N ILE A 155 23.02 -11.98 -8.17
CA ILE A 155 23.10 -13.30 -8.77
C ILE A 155 22.10 -13.41 -9.91
N ASP A 156 22.49 -14.10 -10.98
CA ASP A 156 21.58 -14.34 -12.11
C ASP A 156 20.33 -15.11 -11.67
N SER A 157 19.17 -14.56 -12.01
CA SER A 157 17.88 -15.19 -11.71
C SER A 157 17.70 -16.57 -12.35
N GLN A 158 18.41 -16.88 -13.44
CA GLN A 158 18.41 -18.20 -14.04
C GLN A 158 19.17 -19.20 -13.16
N ALA A 159 20.30 -18.82 -12.55
CA ALA A 159 21.03 -19.64 -11.61
C ALA A 159 20.16 -19.99 -10.39
N PHE A 160 19.38 -19.03 -9.89
CA PHE A 160 18.39 -19.28 -8.84
C PHE A 160 17.35 -20.32 -9.24
N ARG A 161 16.79 -20.21 -10.46
CA ARG A 161 15.74 -21.12 -10.95
C ARG A 161 16.24 -22.53 -11.20
N THR A 162 17.48 -22.68 -11.65
CA THR A 162 18.08 -23.97 -11.99
C THR A 162 18.84 -24.62 -10.83
N GLY A 163 19.07 -23.88 -9.75
CA GLY A 163 19.91 -24.33 -8.62
C GLY A 163 21.41 -24.36 -8.95
N ALA A 164 21.82 -23.79 -10.09
CA ALA A 164 23.22 -23.76 -10.53
C ALA A 164 23.99 -22.63 -9.84
N LEU A 165 24.00 -22.64 -8.49
CA LEU A 165 24.70 -21.68 -7.65
C LEU A 165 26.13 -22.13 -7.40
N ARG A 166 27.06 -21.20 -7.49
CA ARG A 166 28.46 -21.42 -7.13
C ARG A 166 28.66 -21.28 -5.63
N ALA A 167 29.78 -21.77 -5.10
CA ALA A 167 30.08 -21.63 -3.68
C ALA A 167 30.09 -20.17 -3.20
N GLU A 168 30.60 -19.25 -4.02
CA GLU A 168 30.61 -17.81 -3.77
C GLU A 168 29.22 -17.21 -3.68
N ASP A 169 28.27 -17.71 -4.47
CA ASP A 169 26.91 -17.21 -4.54
C ASP A 169 26.18 -17.39 -3.20
N TRP A 170 26.52 -18.44 -2.44
CA TRP A 170 25.96 -18.69 -1.10
C TRP A 170 26.37 -17.64 -0.07
N GLU A 171 27.58 -17.10 -0.16
CA GLU A 171 28.02 -16.01 0.70
C GLU A 171 27.26 -14.71 0.39
N TYR A 172 27.08 -14.37 -0.90
CA TYR A 172 26.26 -13.22 -1.31
C TYR A 172 24.79 -13.37 -0.91
N LEU A 173 24.26 -14.58 -0.99
CA LEU A 173 22.89 -14.88 -0.53
C LEU A 173 22.73 -14.69 0.97
N ALA A 174 23.69 -15.16 1.77
CA ALA A 174 23.67 -14.97 3.21
C ALA A 174 23.65 -13.48 3.56
N LEU A 175 24.52 -12.68 2.94
CA LEU A 175 24.57 -11.23 3.13
C LEU A 175 23.28 -10.53 2.68
N ALA A 176 22.72 -10.92 1.54
CA ALA A 176 21.47 -10.37 1.06
C ALA A 176 20.29 -10.71 1.97
N THR A 177 20.27 -11.95 2.50
CA THR A 177 19.25 -12.40 3.45
C THR A 177 19.33 -11.63 4.75
N GLU A 178 20.52 -11.39 5.29
CA GLU A 178 20.75 -10.60 6.49
C GLU A 178 20.22 -9.15 6.30
N LYS A 179 20.57 -8.52 5.18
CA LYS A 179 20.09 -7.16 4.86
C LYS A 179 18.59 -7.07 4.72
N LEU A 180 17.94 -8.08 4.14
CA LEU A 180 16.51 -8.12 3.87
C LEU A 180 15.68 -8.57 5.07
N HIS A 181 16.31 -9.21 6.08
CA HIS A 181 15.62 -9.80 7.22
C HIS A 181 14.70 -8.81 7.94
N ASP A 182 15.18 -7.59 8.16
CA ASP A 182 14.45 -6.54 8.87
C ASP A 182 13.72 -5.57 7.93
N ALA A 183 13.64 -5.90 6.62
CA ALA A 183 12.90 -5.09 5.67
C ALA A 183 11.39 -5.33 5.83
N PRO A 184 10.58 -4.30 6.10
CA PRO A 184 9.13 -4.46 6.30
C PRO A 184 8.40 -4.66 4.96
N ILE A 185 8.62 -5.81 4.31
CA ILE A 185 7.96 -6.21 3.06
C ILE A 185 6.98 -7.34 3.36
N TYR A 186 5.74 -7.18 2.94
CA TYR A 186 4.63 -8.12 3.14
C TYR A 186 4.08 -8.59 1.79
N MET A 187 3.75 -9.90 1.65
CA MET A 187 3.28 -10.51 0.41
C MET A 187 2.07 -11.44 0.67
#